data_339d99ca650fe6a9aa797d7f81499a67
#
_entry.id   339d99ca650fe6a9aa797d7f81499a67
#
_cell.length_a   1.000
_cell.length_b   1.000
_cell.length_c   1.000
_cell.angle_alpha   90.00
_cell.angle_beta   90.00
_cell.angle_gamma   90.00
#
_symmetry.space_group_name_H-M   'P 1'
#
loop_
_entity.id
_entity.type
_entity.pdbx_description
1 polymer ?
#
loop_
_entity_poly.entity_id
_entity_poly.type
_entity_poly.pdbx_seq_one_letter_code
_entity_poly.pdbx_strand_id
1 'polypeptide(L)'
;MKKIFNNYIFAFAALFFVASCAPSFDEPEVRTSTADFSKYISIGNSLTAGFADGGLYLEGQRVAFPNLIAAQMQQVGGGTFTSPFFNENQANGSGYLRLTALTNGNPTLESVTTNLAIRGQNPVTGGPLYTKYEGAEYHNYGVPGMRLDLAFVPEFGAANPYFERLLEDSAVRNTSYLSFTTGRQHTFFSFWLGNNDVLGYAMNGAVANPADATTTLTNIQTFTGAYNNYIAALTTGDRKGVVATIPDVTSIPFFNTVTYAQLVAGVRSATGNNDLDIYIQTKTGIRAATPEDLFFLTLPRERIGVDNGFGVDPRNPIPDNMVLDRDEIPQVSAIVIQYNSVIRQAAEANDLALVDMYSFFNQVKSGLVLSSIPFNAQFIRGNAFSLDGIHLTPIGNAVVANVFIEAINKKYNASIPRVDITQYAGVRMPN
;
A
#
# COMPACT_ATOMS: atom_id res chain seq x y z
N MET A 1 -45.39 75.04 57.20
CA MET A 1 -43.90 75.07 57.35
C MET A 1 -43.36 73.66 57.21
N LYS A 2 -42.29 73.54 56.50
CA LYS A 2 -41.50 72.39 56.16
C LYS A 2 -41.93 71.63 54.87
N LYS A 3 -41.18 71.89 53.84
CA LYS A 3 -41.11 71.21 52.59
C LYS A 3 -40.38 69.84 52.80
N ILE A 4 -40.96 68.79 52.24
CA ILE A 4 -40.27 67.49 52.12
C ILE A 4 -39.92 67.33 50.63
N PHE A 5 -38.63 67.39 50.36
CA PHE A 5 -38.04 67.09 49.04
C PHE A 5 -38.14 65.60 48.75
N ASN A 6 -38.82 65.19 47.70
CA ASN A 6 -38.78 63.84 47.19
C ASN A 6 -37.71 63.74 46.11
N ASN A 7 -36.63 63.01 46.37
CA ASN A 7 -35.63 62.65 45.41
C ASN A 7 -36.11 61.48 44.61
N TYR A 8 -36.44 61.66 43.36
CA TYR A 8 -36.58 60.54 42.42
C TYR A 8 -35.20 60.21 41.84
N ILE A 9 -34.69 59.04 42.24
CA ILE A 9 -33.53 58.42 41.63
C ILE A 9 -33.99 57.72 40.35
N PHE A 10 -33.64 58.29 39.18
CA PHE A 10 -33.80 57.63 37.91
C PHE A 10 -32.70 56.54 37.79
N ALA A 11 -33.11 55.27 37.99
CA ALA A 11 -32.28 54.15 37.64
C ALA A 11 -32.35 53.91 36.12
N PHE A 12 -31.28 54.36 35.41
CA PHE A 12 -31.08 54.08 34.00
C PHE A 12 -30.60 52.63 33.87
N ALA A 13 -31.49 51.72 33.58
CA ALA A 13 -31.13 50.33 33.22
C ALA A 13 -30.54 50.33 31.80
N ALA A 14 -29.22 50.35 31.69
CA ALA A 14 -28.53 50.08 30.44
C ALA A 14 -28.67 48.59 30.09
N LEU A 15 -29.61 48.30 29.20
CA LEU A 15 -29.65 46.98 28.53
C LEU A 15 -28.44 46.88 27.59
N PHE A 16 -27.41 46.20 28.03
CA PHE A 16 -26.37 45.71 27.14
C PHE A 16 -26.98 44.60 26.25
N PHE A 17 -27.33 44.95 25.03
CA PHE A 17 -27.49 43.92 23.97
C PHE A 17 -26.12 43.32 23.71
N VAL A 18 -25.84 42.17 24.30
CA VAL A 18 -24.76 41.31 23.86
C VAL A 18 -25.24 40.75 22.53
N ALA A 19 -24.89 41.37 21.42
CA ALA A 19 -24.93 40.75 20.13
C ALA A 19 -23.91 39.62 20.15
N SER A 20 -24.36 38.43 20.53
CA SER A 20 -23.61 37.21 20.35
C SER A 20 -23.43 37.01 18.85
N CYS A 21 -22.27 37.38 18.30
CA CYS A 21 -21.83 36.86 17.05
C CYS A 21 -21.60 35.36 17.28
N ALA A 22 -22.66 34.55 17.13
CA ALA A 22 -22.46 33.16 16.89
C ALA A 22 -21.63 33.06 15.59
N PRO A 23 -20.46 32.44 15.60
CA PRO A 23 -19.78 32.18 14.35
C PRO A 23 -20.75 31.34 13.50
N SER A 24 -21.25 31.91 12.41
CA SER A 24 -21.91 31.13 11.37
C SER A 24 -20.80 30.24 10.82
N PHE A 25 -20.80 28.98 11.23
CA PHE A 25 -20.11 27.98 10.45
C PHE A 25 -20.91 27.91 9.16
N ASP A 26 -20.41 28.52 8.11
CA ASP A 26 -20.91 28.27 6.78
C ASP A 26 -20.83 26.75 6.60
N GLU A 27 -21.98 26.08 6.48
CA GLU A 27 -21.98 24.68 6.07
C GLU A 27 -21.11 24.63 4.81
N PRO A 28 -20.13 23.70 4.74
CA PRO A 28 -19.28 23.65 3.56
C PRO A 28 -20.20 23.56 2.34
N GLU A 29 -20.06 24.51 1.42
CA GLU A 29 -20.82 24.49 0.17
C GLU A 29 -20.64 23.10 -0.43
N VAL A 30 -21.73 22.35 -0.57
CA VAL A 30 -21.73 21.08 -1.29
C VAL A 30 -21.43 21.42 -2.75
N ARG A 31 -20.15 21.40 -3.09
CA ARG A 31 -19.69 21.67 -4.45
C ARG A 31 -20.24 20.55 -5.34
N THR A 32 -20.92 20.93 -6.40
CA THR A 32 -21.38 19.98 -7.40
C THR A 32 -20.15 19.36 -8.07
N SER A 33 -19.80 18.12 -7.70
CA SER A 33 -18.71 17.40 -8.33
C SER A 33 -18.95 17.23 -9.82
N THR A 34 -17.90 17.35 -10.64
CA THR A 34 -17.93 17.03 -12.06
C THR A 34 -17.77 15.52 -12.32
N ALA A 35 -17.60 14.71 -11.27
CA ALA A 35 -17.54 13.27 -11.32
C ALA A 35 -18.74 12.63 -10.60
N ASP A 36 -19.23 11.53 -11.14
CA ASP A 36 -20.32 10.72 -10.58
C ASP A 36 -19.72 9.56 -9.76
N PHE A 37 -19.93 9.55 -8.46
CA PHE A 37 -19.46 8.51 -7.53
C PHE A 37 -20.49 7.42 -7.25
N SER A 38 -21.61 7.38 -7.99
CA SER A 38 -22.70 6.44 -7.73
C SER A 38 -22.30 4.97 -7.93
N LYS A 39 -21.28 4.69 -8.77
CA LYS A 39 -20.71 3.36 -9.00
C LYS A 39 -19.19 3.45 -9.00
N TYR A 40 -18.60 3.54 -7.80
CA TYR A 40 -17.16 3.53 -7.64
C TYR A 40 -16.62 2.10 -7.62
N ILE A 41 -15.55 1.84 -8.40
CA ILE A 41 -14.77 0.60 -8.36
C ILE A 41 -13.29 0.90 -8.09
N SER A 42 -12.60 -0.03 -7.45
CA SER A 42 -11.16 0.07 -7.21
C SER A 42 -10.42 -1.12 -7.81
N ILE A 43 -9.40 -0.82 -8.61
CA ILE A 43 -8.62 -1.79 -9.37
C ILE A 43 -7.15 -1.66 -8.97
N GLY A 44 -6.50 -2.78 -8.65
CA GLY A 44 -5.11 -2.76 -8.24
C GLY A 44 -4.61 -4.10 -7.71
N ASN A 45 -3.51 -4.03 -6.99
CA ASN A 45 -2.82 -5.19 -6.45
C ASN A 45 -3.13 -5.42 -4.96
N SER A 46 -2.14 -5.91 -4.22
CA SER A 46 -2.21 -6.17 -2.78
C SER A 46 -2.56 -4.93 -1.93
N LEU A 47 -2.07 -3.74 -2.30
CA LEU A 47 -2.39 -2.49 -1.61
C LEU A 47 -3.90 -2.19 -1.70
N THR A 48 -4.49 -2.39 -2.87
CA THR A 48 -5.93 -2.22 -3.11
C THR A 48 -6.76 -3.29 -2.40
N ALA A 49 -6.26 -4.53 -2.32
CA ALA A 49 -6.92 -5.62 -1.62
C ALA A 49 -6.95 -5.46 -0.09
N GLY A 50 -6.05 -4.67 0.49
CA GLY A 50 -5.84 -4.57 1.94
C GLY A 50 -4.96 -5.69 2.50
N PHE A 51 -4.00 -6.18 1.69
CA PHE A 51 -2.97 -7.09 2.14
C PHE A 51 -2.04 -6.37 3.12
N ALA A 52 -1.71 -7.00 4.24
CA ALA A 52 -0.83 -6.45 5.27
C ALA A 52 -0.19 -7.58 6.06
N ASP A 53 0.91 -7.31 6.74
CA ASP A 53 1.57 -8.28 7.64
C ASP A 53 1.90 -9.63 6.95
N GLY A 54 2.18 -9.59 5.65
CA GLY A 54 2.49 -10.79 4.86
C GLY A 54 1.28 -11.63 4.46
N GLY A 55 0.03 -11.14 4.61
CA GLY A 55 -1.17 -11.87 4.25
C GLY A 55 -2.39 -11.02 3.89
N LEU A 56 -3.35 -11.66 3.24
CA LEU A 56 -4.69 -11.10 3.05
C LEU A 56 -5.61 -11.70 4.10
N TYR A 57 -6.17 -10.88 4.99
CA TYR A 57 -7.06 -11.28 6.07
C TYR A 57 -8.16 -10.25 6.29
N LEU A 58 -9.25 -10.64 6.92
CA LEU A 58 -10.49 -9.86 7.00
C LEU A 58 -10.29 -8.47 7.60
N GLU A 59 -9.50 -8.34 8.68
CA GLU A 59 -9.27 -7.05 9.31
C GLU A 59 -8.49 -6.11 8.39
N GLY A 60 -7.43 -6.60 7.71
CA GLY A 60 -6.69 -5.84 6.71
C GLY A 60 -7.59 -5.42 5.53
N GLN A 61 -8.42 -6.34 5.05
CA GLN A 61 -9.38 -6.03 3.99
C GLN A 61 -10.34 -4.89 4.37
N ARG A 62 -10.86 -4.88 5.62
CA ARG A 62 -11.82 -3.86 6.08
C ARG A 62 -11.25 -2.45 6.07
N VAL A 63 -9.97 -2.30 6.35
CA VAL A 63 -9.27 -1.01 6.41
C VAL A 63 -8.50 -0.67 5.13
N ALA A 64 -8.66 -1.45 4.07
CA ALA A 64 -8.08 -1.15 2.77
C ALA A 64 -8.49 0.26 2.29
N PHE A 65 -7.56 1.02 1.72
CA PHE A 65 -7.79 2.42 1.34
C PHE A 65 -9.02 2.63 0.44
N PRO A 66 -9.40 1.70 -0.48
CA PRO A 66 -10.61 1.89 -1.29
C PRO A 66 -11.90 1.87 -0.47
N ASN A 67 -11.97 1.03 0.57
CA ASN A 67 -13.12 0.99 1.47
C ASN A 67 -13.27 2.31 2.23
N LEU A 68 -12.14 2.89 2.64
CA LEU A 68 -12.11 4.16 3.36
C LEU A 68 -12.52 5.31 2.44
N ILE A 69 -12.03 5.35 1.19
CA ILE A 69 -12.46 6.34 0.18
C ILE A 69 -13.97 6.22 -0.07
N ALA A 70 -14.46 5.00 -0.28
CA ALA A 70 -15.86 4.75 -0.56
C ALA A 70 -16.78 5.21 0.58
N ALA A 71 -16.39 4.95 1.84
CA ALA A 71 -17.14 5.42 3.00
C ALA A 71 -17.23 6.94 3.07
N GLN A 72 -16.19 7.66 2.63
CA GLN A 72 -16.22 9.11 2.54
C GLN A 72 -17.04 9.61 1.32
N MET A 73 -16.94 8.92 0.17
CA MET A 73 -17.76 9.23 -1.01
C MET A 73 -19.27 9.11 -0.72
N GLN A 74 -19.69 8.12 0.10
CA GLN A 74 -21.08 7.96 0.49
C GLN A 74 -21.66 9.18 1.20
N GLN A 75 -20.85 9.94 1.92
CA GLN A 75 -21.28 11.16 2.59
C GLN A 75 -21.61 12.31 1.62
N VAL A 76 -21.18 12.21 0.37
CA VAL A 76 -21.42 13.19 -0.69
C VAL A 76 -22.21 12.62 -1.88
N GLY A 77 -23.01 11.59 -1.63
CA GLY A 77 -23.88 10.99 -2.65
C GLY A 77 -23.27 9.83 -3.43
N GLY A 78 -22.13 9.29 -3.00
CA GLY A 78 -21.55 8.07 -3.55
C GLY A 78 -22.43 6.84 -3.25
N GLY A 79 -22.35 5.84 -4.15
CA GLY A 79 -23.11 4.60 -4.03
C GLY A 79 -22.54 3.60 -3.04
N THR A 80 -23.14 2.43 -2.97
CA THR A 80 -22.64 1.31 -2.17
C THR A 80 -21.30 0.81 -2.69
N PHE A 81 -20.44 0.38 -1.76
CA PHE A 81 -19.15 -0.22 -2.08
C PHE A 81 -18.97 -1.46 -1.21
N THR A 82 -18.73 -2.60 -1.83
CA THR A 82 -18.47 -3.86 -1.15
C THR A 82 -17.12 -4.42 -1.59
N SER A 83 -16.46 -5.15 -0.69
CA SER A 83 -15.21 -5.86 -0.98
C SER A 83 -15.39 -7.36 -0.82
N PRO A 84 -14.62 -8.18 -1.54
CA PRO A 84 -14.70 -9.63 -1.45
C PRO A 84 -14.02 -10.13 -0.16
N PHE A 85 -14.65 -9.80 0.98
CA PHE A 85 -14.15 -10.16 2.31
C PHE A 85 -14.07 -11.67 2.51
N PHE A 86 -13.14 -12.11 3.35
CA PHE A 86 -13.22 -13.42 3.96
C PHE A 86 -14.34 -13.46 5.00
N ASN A 87 -14.88 -14.66 5.26
CA ASN A 87 -15.92 -14.85 6.25
C ASN A 87 -15.36 -14.75 7.68
N GLU A 88 -16.18 -14.41 8.66
CA GLU A 88 -15.78 -14.25 10.07
C GLU A 88 -15.15 -15.54 10.67
N ASN A 89 -15.64 -16.72 10.29
CA ASN A 89 -15.07 -17.99 10.73
C ASN A 89 -13.77 -18.37 10.01
N GLN A 90 -13.35 -17.59 8.99
CA GLN A 90 -12.12 -17.70 8.21
C GLN A 90 -11.38 -16.36 8.19
N ALA A 91 -11.54 -15.57 9.26
CA ALA A 91 -11.10 -14.17 9.31
C ALA A 91 -9.59 -13.98 9.10
N ASN A 92 -8.78 -15.00 9.40
CA ASN A 92 -7.35 -14.95 9.19
C ASN A 92 -6.91 -15.22 7.73
N GLY A 93 -7.86 -15.48 6.83
CA GLY A 93 -7.66 -15.49 5.39
C GLY A 93 -6.52 -16.36 4.92
N SER A 94 -5.47 -15.76 4.36
CA SER A 94 -4.26 -16.46 3.93
C SER A 94 -3.25 -16.74 5.05
N GLY A 95 -3.54 -16.30 6.29
CA GLY A 95 -2.56 -16.17 7.36
C GLY A 95 -1.83 -14.83 7.29
N TYR A 96 -1.21 -14.43 8.39
CA TYR A 96 -0.44 -13.17 8.49
C TYR A 96 0.56 -13.23 9.64
N LEU A 97 1.47 -12.28 9.70
CA LEU A 97 2.44 -12.12 10.79
C LEU A 97 1.84 -11.33 11.96
N ARG A 98 2.17 -11.73 13.18
CA ARG A 98 1.83 -11.02 14.40
C ARG A 98 3.10 -10.72 15.19
N LEU A 99 3.23 -9.51 15.71
CA LEU A 99 4.29 -9.12 16.63
C LEU A 99 3.94 -9.64 18.03
N THR A 100 4.77 -10.53 18.59
CA THR A 100 4.56 -11.13 19.92
C THR A 100 5.53 -10.60 20.97
N ALA A 101 6.69 -10.07 20.56
CA ALA A 101 7.62 -9.39 21.44
C ALA A 101 8.46 -8.36 20.68
N LEU A 102 8.94 -7.35 21.39
CA LEU A 102 9.90 -6.37 20.90
C LEU A 102 11.00 -6.18 21.97
N THR A 103 12.03 -7.01 21.91
CA THR A 103 13.11 -7.04 22.90
C THR A 103 14.31 -6.25 22.41
N ASN A 104 14.65 -5.16 23.09
CA ASN A 104 15.76 -4.25 22.68
C ASN A 104 15.66 -3.79 21.23
N GLY A 105 14.44 -3.59 20.71
CA GLY A 105 14.18 -3.18 19.35
C GLY A 105 14.15 -4.33 18.33
N ASN A 106 14.45 -5.56 18.72
CA ASN A 106 14.34 -6.74 17.86
C ASN A 106 12.95 -7.36 17.97
N PRO A 107 12.20 -7.48 16.85
CA PRO A 107 10.87 -8.07 16.87
C PRO A 107 10.92 -9.59 16.91
N THR A 108 9.98 -10.19 17.65
CA THR A 108 9.61 -11.59 17.50
C THR A 108 8.29 -11.64 16.75
N LEU A 109 8.29 -12.28 15.60
CA LEU A 109 7.12 -12.43 14.74
C LEU A 109 6.65 -13.87 14.76
N GLU A 110 5.34 -14.07 14.83
CA GLU A 110 4.70 -15.37 14.71
C GLU A 110 3.70 -15.37 13.56
N SER A 111 3.62 -16.49 12.84
CA SER A 111 2.60 -16.68 11.81
C SER A 111 1.27 -17.08 12.42
N VAL A 112 0.21 -16.36 12.09
CA VAL A 112 -1.17 -16.73 12.42
C VAL A 112 -1.65 -17.73 11.40
N THR A 113 -1.88 -18.98 11.83
CA THR A 113 -2.18 -20.14 10.96
C THR A 113 -3.50 -20.83 11.32
N THR A 114 -4.34 -20.23 12.13
CA THR A 114 -5.67 -20.71 12.52
C THR A 114 -6.77 -19.93 11.79
N ASN A 115 -7.97 -20.47 11.69
CA ASN A 115 -9.12 -19.82 11.02
C ASN A 115 -8.79 -19.30 9.61
N LEU A 116 -7.99 -20.07 8.87
CA LEU A 116 -7.59 -19.74 7.50
C LEU A 116 -8.72 -20.00 6.52
N ALA A 117 -8.75 -19.23 5.44
CA ALA A 117 -9.69 -19.40 4.33
C ALA A 117 -9.17 -20.37 3.26
N ILE A 118 -8.47 -21.44 3.66
CA ILE A 118 -7.89 -22.44 2.75
C ILE A 118 -8.92 -23.54 2.49
N ARG A 119 -9.27 -23.73 1.21
CA ARG A 119 -10.20 -24.78 0.76
C ARG A 119 -9.53 -25.98 0.09
N GLY A 120 -8.24 -25.87 -0.20
CA GLY A 120 -7.48 -26.92 -0.88
C GLY A 120 -6.12 -26.45 -1.39
N GLN A 121 -5.54 -27.21 -2.30
CA GLN A 121 -4.23 -26.95 -2.88
C GLN A 121 -4.38 -26.67 -4.39
N ASN A 122 -3.65 -25.67 -4.87
CA ASN A 122 -3.63 -25.31 -6.28
C ASN A 122 -2.87 -26.36 -7.09
N PRO A 123 -3.49 -26.99 -8.09
CA PRO A 123 -2.85 -28.06 -8.88
C PRO A 123 -1.75 -27.53 -9.82
N VAL A 124 -1.67 -26.21 -10.04
CA VAL A 124 -0.66 -25.58 -10.92
C VAL A 124 0.57 -25.19 -10.12
N THR A 125 0.37 -24.53 -8.97
CA THR A 125 1.45 -23.95 -8.18
C THR A 125 1.84 -24.76 -6.95
N GLY A 126 1.01 -25.72 -6.54
CA GLY A 126 1.16 -26.46 -5.28
C GLY A 126 0.84 -25.62 -4.03
N GLY A 127 0.58 -24.34 -4.18
CA GLY A 127 0.24 -23.43 -3.07
C GLY A 127 -1.24 -23.56 -2.63
N PRO A 128 -1.68 -22.76 -1.63
CA PRO A 128 -3.06 -22.82 -1.16
C PRO A 128 -4.05 -22.27 -2.20
N LEU A 129 -5.25 -22.84 -2.22
CA LEU A 129 -6.44 -22.24 -2.81
C LEU A 129 -7.32 -21.67 -1.69
N TYR A 130 -7.76 -20.43 -1.86
CA TYR A 130 -8.62 -19.78 -0.87
C TYR A 130 -10.10 -20.01 -1.16
N THR A 131 -10.93 -19.91 -0.12
CA THR A 131 -12.38 -20.00 -0.23
C THR A 131 -12.88 -18.97 -1.26
N LYS A 132 -13.71 -19.44 -2.20
CA LYS A 132 -14.33 -18.59 -3.21
C LYS A 132 -15.16 -17.50 -2.56
N TYR A 133 -15.21 -16.33 -3.22
CA TYR A 133 -16.15 -15.31 -2.84
C TYR A 133 -17.50 -15.60 -3.50
N GLU A 134 -18.52 -15.78 -2.69
CA GLU A 134 -19.88 -16.18 -3.15
C GLU A 134 -20.85 -14.99 -3.21
N GLY A 135 -20.41 -13.77 -2.90
CA GLY A 135 -21.25 -12.57 -2.98
C GLY A 135 -21.59 -12.18 -4.42
N ALA A 136 -22.80 -11.70 -4.63
CA ALA A 136 -23.32 -11.38 -5.97
C ALA A 136 -22.58 -10.20 -6.63
N GLU A 137 -22.18 -9.18 -5.86
CA GLU A 137 -21.54 -7.98 -6.37
C GLU A 137 -20.47 -7.47 -5.39
N TYR A 138 -19.37 -7.00 -5.93
CA TYR A 138 -18.32 -6.29 -5.19
C TYR A 138 -17.64 -5.29 -6.11
N HIS A 139 -16.91 -4.34 -5.50
CA HIS A 139 -16.40 -3.15 -6.14
C HIS A 139 -14.88 -3.01 -5.95
N ASN A 140 -14.31 -3.71 -4.97
CA ASN A 140 -12.85 -3.78 -4.77
C ASN A 140 -12.30 -4.99 -5.53
N TYR A 141 -11.56 -4.73 -6.60
CA TYR A 141 -10.92 -5.72 -7.45
C TYR A 141 -9.42 -5.89 -7.15
N GLY A 142 -8.95 -5.46 -6.00
CA GLY A 142 -7.56 -5.66 -5.58
C GLY A 142 -7.19 -7.13 -5.55
N VAL A 143 -6.07 -7.48 -6.22
CA VAL A 143 -5.54 -8.86 -6.27
C VAL A 143 -4.07 -8.85 -5.87
N PRO A 144 -3.72 -9.42 -4.70
CA PRO A 144 -2.32 -9.55 -4.30
C PRO A 144 -1.46 -10.23 -5.38
N GLY A 145 -0.27 -9.67 -5.63
CA GLY A 145 0.64 -10.16 -6.66
C GLY A 145 0.29 -9.75 -8.09
N MET A 146 -0.83 -9.04 -8.33
CA MET A 146 -1.18 -8.59 -9.68
C MET A 146 -0.14 -7.62 -10.23
N ARG A 147 0.34 -7.93 -11.44
CA ARG A 147 1.22 -7.11 -12.26
C ARG A 147 0.46 -6.57 -13.46
N LEU A 148 0.90 -5.45 -13.99
CA LEU A 148 0.26 -4.85 -15.16
C LEU A 148 0.43 -5.72 -16.41
N ASP A 149 1.62 -6.30 -16.64
CA ASP A 149 1.89 -7.19 -17.78
C ASP A 149 1.06 -8.49 -17.72
N LEU A 150 0.84 -9.05 -16.52
CA LEU A 150 0.04 -10.25 -16.31
C LEU A 150 -1.47 -10.00 -16.31
N ALA A 151 -1.91 -8.75 -16.23
CA ALA A 151 -3.34 -8.42 -16.25
C ALA A 151 -4.04 -8.76 -17.58
N PHE A 152 -3.28 -9.02 -18.63
CA PHE A 152 -3.77 -9.40 -19.96
C PHE A 152 -3.76 -10.91 -20.22
N VAL A 153 -3.21 -11.70 -19.28
CA VAL A 153 -3.04 -13.15 -19.41
C VAL A 153 -4.27 -13.86 -18.84
N PRO A 154 -5.08 -14.56 -19.69
CA PRO A 154 -6.30 -15.24 -19.22
C PRO A 154 -6.02 -16.34 -18.19
N GLU A 155 -4.87 -17.02 -18.31
CA GLU A 155 -4.48 -18.16 -17.46
C GLU A 155 -3.97 -17.71 -16.08
N PHE A 156 -3.75 -16.41 -15.87
CA PHE A 156 -3.20 -15.90 -14.61
C PHE A 156 -4.07 -16.24 -13.40
N GLY A 157 -5.39 -16.38 -13.58
CA GLY A 157 -6.29 -16.87 -12.53
C GLY A 157 -5.91 -18.25 -11.99
N ALA A 158 -5.39 -19.14 -12.84
CA ALA A 158 -4.95 -20.47 -12.40
C ALA A 158 -3.64 -20.43 -11.60
N ALA A 159 -2.81 -19.42 -11.78
CA ALA A 159 -1.53 -19.26 -11.07
C ALA A 159 -1.65 -18.40 -9.81
N ASN A 160 -2.64 -17.51 -9.71
CA ASN A 160 -2.81 -16.60 -8.59
C ASN A 160 -4.05 -16.96 -7.75
N PRO A 161 -3.89 -17.49 -6.52
CA PRO A 161 -5.02 -17.96 -5.71
C PRO A 161 -5.94 -16.83 -5.21
N TYR A 162 -5.45 -15.59 -5.16
CA TYR A 162 -6.27 -14.43 -4.80
C TYR A 162 -7.16 -13.97 -5.96
N PHE A 163 -6.72 -14.14 -7.19
CA PHE A 163 -7.55 -13.89 -8.36
C PHE A 163 -8.49 -15.07 -8.61
N GLU A 164 -7.99 -16.29 -8.46
CA GLU A 164 -8.75 -17.53 -8.60
C GLU A 164 -10.03 -17.51 -7.74
N ARG A 165 -9.94 -17.07 -6.48
CA ARG A 165 -11.08 -17.03 -5.57
C ARG A 165 -12.21 -16.08 -5.98
N LEU A 166 -11.93 -15.16 -6.91
CA LEU A 166 -12.89 -14.18 -7.43
C LEU A 166 -13.57 -14.65 -8.72
N LEU A 167 -13.12 -15.75 -9.30
CA LEU A 167 -13.59 -16.27 -10.58
C LEU A 167 -14.43 -17.52 -10.39
N GLU A 168 -15.44 -17.70 -11.24
CA GLU A 168 -16.10 -18.99 -11.40
C GLU A 168 -15.08 -20.02 -11.91
N ASP A 169 -15.25 -21.31 -11.58
CA ASP A 169 -14.29 -22.35 -11.94
C ASP A 169 -14.06 -22.46 -13.46
N SER A 170 -15.11 -22.26 -14.26
CA SER A 170 -15.03 -22.25 -15.73
C SER A 170 -14.25 -21.05 -16.28
N ALA A 171 -14.12 -19.97 -15.51
CA ALA A 171 -13.50 -18.71 -15.91
C ALA A 171 -12.01 -18.62 -15.55
N VAL A 172 -11.52 -19.48 -14.65
CA VAL A 172 -10.18 -19.40 -14.05
C VAL A 172 -9.04 -19.36 -15.09
N ARG A 173 -9.19 -20.01 -16.23
CA ARG A 173 -8.19 -20.06 -17.30
C ARG A 173 -8.56 -19.24 -18.54
N ASN A 174 -9.73 -18.60 -18.55
CA ASN A 174 -10.28 -17.97 -19.74
C ASN A 174 -10.58 -16.47 -19.52
N THR A 175 -10.29 -15.96 -18.34
CA THR A 175 -10.62 -14.56 -18.00
C THR A 175 -9.38 -13.81 -17.55
N SER A 176 -8.96 -12.85 -18.37
CA SER A 176 -7.88 -11.93 -17.98
C SER A 176 -8.37 -10.96 -16.91
N TYR A 177 -7.46 -10.46 -16.08
CA TYR A 177 -7.82 -9.47 -15.06
C TYR A 177 -8.34 -8.16 -15.70
N LEU A 178 -7.81 -7.77 -16.86
CA LEU A 178 -8.32 -6.65 -17.64
C LEU A 178 -9.81 -6.86 -17.98
N SER A 179 -10.17 -7.96 -18.65
CA SER A 179 -11.55 -8.23 -19.06
C SER A 179 -12.50 -8.36 -17.87
N PHE A 180 -12.01 -8.96 -16.78
CA PHE A 180 -12.76 -9.13 -15.54
C PHE A 180 -13.14 -7.80 -14.89
N THR A 181 -12.23 -6.83 -14.85
CA THR A 181 -12.45 -5.54 -14.18
C THR A 181 -13.14 -4.52 -15.10
N THR A 182 -12.75 -4.45 -16.39
CA THR A 182 -13.32 -3.48 -17.33
C THR A 182 -14.73 -3.86 -17.82
N GLY A 183 -15.09 -5.13 -17.72
CA GLY A 183 -16.47 -5.59 -17.97
C GLY A 183 -17.49 -5.17 -16.89
N ARG A 184 -17.04 -4.56 -15.79
CA ARG A 184 -17.91 -4.10 -14.70
C ARG A 184 -18.45 -2.70 -14.97
N GLN A 185 -19.73 -2.51 -14.67
CA GLN A 185 -20.34 -1.18 -14.77
C GLN A 185 -19.78 -0.27 -13.68
N HIS A 186 -19.29 0.90 -14.06
CA HIS A 186 -18.80 1.92 -13.14
C HIS A 186 -19.03 3.31 -13.70
N THR A 187 -19.10 4.30 -12.84
CA THR A 187 -19.10 5.73 -13.16
C THR A 187 -17.76 6.37 -12.77
N PHE A 188 -17.13 5.83 -11.73
CA PHE A 188 -15.84 6.28 -11.22
C PHE A 188 -14.94 5.09 -10.87
N PHE A 189 -13.62 5.25 -11.09
CA PHE A 189 -12.65 4.22 -10.73
C PHE A 189 -11.42 4.79 -10.03
N SER A 190 -10.78 3.98 -9.18
CA SER A 190 -9.37 4.16 -8.82
C SER A 190 -8.54 3.04 -9.41
N PHE A 191 -7.35 3.39 -9.94
CA PHE A 191 -6.45 2.45 -10.59
C PHE A 191 -5.02 2.63 -10.08
N TRP A 192 -4.49 1.60 -9.41
CA TRP A 192 -3.13 1.60 -8.89
C TRP A 192 -2.45 0.25 -9.14
N LEU A 193 -1.87 0.10 -10.32
CA LEU A 193 -1.08 -1.05 -10.77
C LEU A 193 0.29 -0.59 -11.30
N GLY A 194 1.22 -1.53 -11.41
CA GLY A 194 2.56 -1.32 -11.91
C GLY A 194 3.64 -1.47 -10.84
N ASN A 195 3.27 -1.45 -9.56
CA ASN A 195 4.23 -1.60 -8.45
C ASN A 195 4.96 -2.95 -8.53
N ASN A 196 4.23 -4.04 -8.77
CA ASN A 196 4.78 -5.39 -8.83
C ASN A 196 5.59 -5.64 -10.11
N ASP A 197 5.43 -4.82 -11.14
CA ASP A 197 6.19 -4.88 -12.40
C ASP A 197 7.68 -4.56 -12.22
N VAL A 198 8.05 -4.00 -11.07
CA VAL A 198 9.41 -3.70 -10.66
C VAL A 198 9.76 -4.24 -9.27
N LEU A 199 8.80 -4.32 -8.34
CA LEU A 199 9.05 -4.71 -6.95
C LEU A 199 9.59 -6.14 -6.84
N GLY A 200 8.97 -7.11 -7.52
CA GLY A 200 9.43 -8.50 -7.48
C GLY A 200 10.85 -8.67 -8.01
N TYR A 201 11.22 -7.92 -9.06
CA TYR A 201 12.59 -7.86 -9.57
C TYR A 201 13.56 -7.29 -8.52
N ALA A 202 13.22 -6.17 -7.88
CA ALA A 202 14.04 -5.58 -6.83
C ALA A 202 14.19 -6.50 -5.61
N MET A 203 13.12 -7.19 -5.20
CA MET A 203 13.12 -8.14 -4.08
C MET A 203 13.85 -9.44 -4.38
N ASN A 204 14.27 -9.67 -5.62
CA ASN A 204 15.12 -10.78 -6.02
C ASN A 204 16.54 -10.30 -6.41
N GLY A 205 17.00 -9.19 -5.81
CA GLY A 205 18.34 -8.63 -6.06
C GLY A 205 18.55 -8.18 -7.50
N ALA A 206 17.51 -7.63 -8.14
CA ALA A 206 17.53 -7.23 -9.55
C ALA A 206 18.01 -8.35 -10.51
N VAL A 207 17.77 -9.62 -10.14
CA VAL A 207 18.05 -10.81 -10.95
C VAL A 207 16.73 -11.46 -11.34
N ALA A 208 16.48 -11.59 -12.64
CA ALA A 208 15.32 -12.30 -13.12
C ALA A 208 15.52 -13.82 -12.99
N ASN A 209 14.55 -14.50 -12.37
CA ASN A 209 14.48 -15.97 -12.39
C ASN A 209 13.53 -16.41 -13.52
N PRO A 210 14.00 -17.10 -14.57
CA PRO A 210 13.15 -17.52 -15.68
C PRO A 210 12.00 -18.46 -15.28
N ALA A 211 12.12 -19.14 -14.13
CA ALA A 211 11.09 -20.02 -13.59
C ALA A 211 10.02 -19.27 -12.79
N ASP A 212 10.23 -18.00 -12.47
CA ASP A 212 9.33 -17.16 -11.69
C ASP A 212 9.11 -15.80 -12.37
N ALA A 213 8.01 -15.69 -13.09
CA ALA A 213 7.65 -14.45 -13.80
C ALA A 213 7.49 -13.24 -12.86
N THR A 214 7.26 -13.44 -11.56
CA THR A 214 7.12 -12.34 -10.59
C THR A 214 8.43 -11.61 -10.33
N THR A 215 9.56 -12.24 -10.60
CA THR A 215 10.91 -11.66 -10.46
C THR A 215 11.40 -10.96 -11.72
N THR A 216 10.64 -10.99 -12.81
CA THR A 216 11.02 -10.34 -14.05
C THR A 216 10.65 -8.85 -14.03
N LEU A 217 11.45 -8.05 -14.73
CA LEU A 217 11.15 -6.64 -14.93
C LEU A 217 10.28 -6.47 -16.18
N THR A 218 9.15 -5.79 -16.07
CA THR A 218 8.34 -5.43 -17.23
C THR A 218 9.07 -4.35 -18.04
N ASN A 219 9.38 -4.62 -19.32
CA ASN A 219 10.02 -3.61 -20.14
C ASN A 219 9.08 -2.42 -20.42
N ILE A 220 9.66 -1.25 -20.67
CA ILE A 220 8.90 0.01 -20.79
C ILE A 220 7.88 0.00 -21.93
N GLN A 221 8.15 -0.68 -23.02
CA GLN A 221 7.23 -0.76 -24.17
C GLN A 221 5.99 -1.58 -23.81
N THR A 222 6.18 -2.74 -23.16
CA THR A 222 5.09 -3.57 -22.65
C THR A 222 4.28 -2.82 -21.59
N PHE A 223 4.95 -2.17 -20.65
CA PHE A 223 4.29 -1.36 -19.60
C PHE A 223 3.44 -0.25 -20.23
N THR A 224 3.99 0.51 -21.19
CA THR A 224 3.30 1.61 -21.86
C THR A 224 2.06 1.11 -22.61
N GLY A 225 2.20 0.04 -23.39
CA GLY A 225 1.08 -0.54 -24.13
C GLY A 225 -0.02 -1.06 -23.22
N ALA A 226 0.36 -1.81 -22.17
CA ALA A 226 -0.57 -2.36 -21.20
C ALA A 226 -1.30 -1.25 -20.41
N TYR A 227 -0.58 -0.24 -19.92
CA TYR A 227 -1.17 0.86 -19.15
C TYR A 227 -2.17 1.65 -19.97
N ASN A 228 -1.79 2.06 -21.18
CA ASN A 228 -2.66 2.84 -22.07
C ASN A 228 -3.91 2.06 -22.50
N ASN A 229 -3.77 0.77 -22.81
CA ASN A 229 -4.92 -0.09 -23.14
C ASN A 229 -5.87 -0.24 -21.94
N TYR A 230 -5.32 -0.36 -20.73
CA TYR A 230 -6.14 -0.48 -19.53
C TYR A 230 -6.93 0.82 -19.25
N ILE A 231 -6.25 1.97 -19.31
CA ILE A 231 -6.89 3.28 -19.11
C ILE A 231 -7.95 3.55 -20.18
N ALA A 232 -7.66 3.27 -21.45
CA ALA A 232 -8.63 3.43 -22.53
C ALA A 232 -9.91 2.60 -22.30
N ALA A 233 -9.77 1.37 -21.80
CA ALA A 233 -10.92 0.53 -21.47
C ALA A 233 -11.73 1.07 -20.29
N LEU A 234 -11.06 1.60 -19.26
CA LEU A 234 -11.72 2.16 -18.06
C LEU A 234 -12.43 3.49 -18.33
N THR A 235 -11.93 4.30 -19.26
CA THR A 235 -12.47 5.64 -19.57
C THR A 235 -13.54 5.62 -20.65
N THR A 236 -13.86 4.45 -21.23
CA THR A 236 -14.89 4.31 -22.28
C THR A 236 -16.21 4.92 -21.80
N GLY A 237 -16.83 5.81 -22.61
CA GLY A 237 -18.09 6.50 -22.29
C GLY A 237 -17.93 7.62 -21.25
N ASP A 238 -16.81 8.34 -21.31
CA ASP A 238 -16.50 9.52 -20.47
C ASP A 238 -16.45 9.27 -18.96
N ARG A 239 -16.21 8.01 -18.56
CA ARG A 239 -16.05 7.64 -17.16
C ARG A 239 -14.83 8.34 -16.57
N LYS A 240 -14.98 8.79 -15.34
CA LYS A 240 -13.93 9.51 -14.60
C LYS A 240 -13.20 8.57 -13.63
N GLY A 241 -12.01 8.97 -13.22
CA GLY A 241 -11.23 8.14 -12.31
C GLY A 241 -10.01 8.85 -11.74
N VAL A 242 -9.33 8.12 -10.87
CA VAL A 242 -8.07 8.53 -10.26
C VAL A 242 -7.03 7.44 -10.46
N VAL A 243 -5.84 7.84 -10.87
CA VAL A 243 -4.69 6.95 -11.03
C VAL A 243 -3.56 7.39 -10.11
N ALA A 244 -2.68 6.47 -9.74
CA ALA A 244 -1.59 6.78 -8.82
C ALA A 244 -0.23 6.37 -9.41
N THR A 245 0.80 7.19 -9.17
CA THR A 245 2.18 6.84 -9.50
C THR A 245 2.71 5.73 -8.59
N ILE A 246 3.73 5.02 -9.04
CA ILE A 246 4.42 3.97 -8.30
C ILE A 246 5.40 4.64 -7.33
N PRO A 247 5.39 4.31 -6.02
CA PRO A 247 6.41 4.73 -5.08
C PRO A 247 7.83 4.28 -5.50
N ASP A 248 8.86 4.94 -4.96
CA ASP A 248 10.21 4.39 -5.02
C ASP A 248 10.25 3.10 -4.19
N VAL A 249 10.27 1.95 -4.88
CA VAL A 249 10.22 0.64 -4.23
C VAL A 249 11.43 0.39 -3.33
N THR A 250 12.56 1.06 -3.56
CA THR A 250 13.76 0.91 -2.73
C THR A 250 13.65 1.67 -1.40
N SER A 251 12.64 2.52 -1.22
CA SER A 251 12.46 3.36 -0.03
C SER A 251 11.69 2.71 1.11
N ILE A 252 11.10 1.54 0.89
CA ILE A 252 10.28 0.85 1.89
C ILE A 252 11.12 0.14 2.97
N PRO A 253 10.56 -0.15 4.16
CA PRO A 253 11.29 -0.82 5.25
C PRO A 253 11.92 -2.16 4.87
N PHE A 254 11.34 -2.90 3.92
CA PHE A 254 11.87 -4.17 3.46
C PHE A 254 13.34 -4.09 3.04
N PHE A 255 13.76 -2.97 2.42
CA PHE A 255 15.12 -2.74 1.97
C PHE A 255 15.98 -1.90 2.93
N ASN A 256 15.37 -1.26 3.95
CA ASN A 256 16.06 -0.26 4.76
C ASN A 256 16.14 -0.61 6.27
N THR A 257 15.58 -1.75 6.68
CA THR A 257 15.55 -2.15 8.10
C THR A 257 16.84 -2.84 8.52
N VAL A 258 17.41 -3.69 7.67
CA VAL A 258 18.67 -4.40 7.92
C VAL A 258 19.79 -3.60 7.27
N THR A 259 20.69 -3.03 8.07
CA THR A 259 21.76 -2.18 7.56
C THR A 259 23.12 -2.87 7.62
N TYR A 260 24.02 -2.52 6.70
CA TYR A 260 25.41 -2.95 6.70
C TYR A 260 26.06 -2.76 8.08
N ALA A 261 25.87 -1.58 8.70
CA ALA A 261 26.45 -1.26 10.01
C ALA A 261 25.98 -2.22 11.12
N GLN A 262 24.69 -2.60 11.12
CA GLN A 262 24.15 -3.57 12.07
C GLN A 262 24.74 -4.97 11.87
N LEU A 263 24.89 -5.41 10.61
CA LEU A 263 25.44 -6.72 10.27
C LEU A 263 26.90 -6.82 10.70
N VAL A 264 27.73 -5.83 10.34
CA VAL A 264 29.15 -5.77 10.72
C VAL A 264 29.32 -5.71 12.25
N ALA A 265 28.57 -4.83 12.93
CA ALA A 265 28.63 -4.72 14.38
C ALA A 265 28.24 -6.03 15.08
N GLY A 266 27.18 -6.70 14.58
CA GLY A 266 26.72 -7.98 15.10
C GLY A 266 27.78 -9.07 15.01
N VAL A 267 28.41 -9.23 13.85
CA VAL A 267 29.46 -10.25 13.63
C VAL A 267 30.70 -9.96 14.47
N ARG A 268 31.18 -8.74 14.48
CA ARG A 268 32.35 -8.33 15.26
C ARG A 268 32.13 -8.54 16.77
N SER A 269 30.93 -8.21 17.25
CA SER A 269 30.56 -8.43 18.65
C SER A 269 30.47 -9.92 19.00
N ALA A 270 29.92 -10.75 18.10
CA ALA A 270 29.74 -12.18 18.35
C ALA A 270 31.07 -12.95 18.31
N THR A 271 32.05 -12.53 17.50
CA THR A 271 33.31 -13.22 17.29
C THR A 271 34.51 -12.61 18.04
N GLY A 272 34.38 -11.35 18.49
CA GLY A 272 35.50 -10.57 19.02
C GLY A 272 36.53 -10.16 17.96
N ASN A 273 36.26 -10.41 16.67
CA ASN A 273 37.16 -10.09 15.57
C ASN A 273 36.71 -8.82 14.84
N ASN A 274 37.44 -7.72 15.02
CA ASN A 274 37.15 -6.42 14.44
C ASN A 274 37.52 -6.31 12.95
N ASP A 275 38.23 -7.27 12.38
CA ASP A 275 38.67 -7.26 10.98
C ASP A 275 37.60 -7.92 10.07
N LEU A 276 36.58 -8.55 10.64
CA LEU A 276 35.50 -9.17 9.84
C LEU A 276 34.65 -8.10 9.16
N ASP A 277 34.27 -8.43 7.92
CA ASP A 277 33.41 -7.63 7.08
C ASP A 277 32.32 -8.52 6.46
N ILE A 278 31.34 -7.89 5.80
CA ILE A 278 30.26 -8.58 5.10
C ILE A 278 30.59 -8.66 3.61
N TYR A 279 30.44 -9.86 3.04
CA TYR A 279 30.65 -10.11 1.60
C TYR A 279 29.33 -10.46 0.94
N ILE A 280 29.12 -9.91 -0.26
CA ILE A 280 27.94 -10.13 -1.08
C ILE A 280 28.33 -10.64 -2.47
N GLN A 281 27.48 -11.49 -3.05
CA GLN A 281 27.50 -11.82 -4.46
C GLN A 281 26.82 -10.70 -5.23
N THR A 282 27.43 -10.24 -6.33
CA THR A 282 26.86 -9.28 -7.28
C THR A 282 26.94 -9.84 -8.70
N LYS A 283 26.31 -9.19 -9.66
CA LYS A 283 26.43 -9.55 -11.09
C LYS A 283 27.86 -9.55 -11.62
N THR A 284 28.74 -8.76 -11.02
CA THR A 284 30.16 -8.62 -11.44
C THR A 284 31.14 -9.47 -10.64
N GLY A 285 30.65 -10.20 -9.64
CA GLY A 285 31.45 -11.05 -8.77
C GLY A 285 31.22 -10.80 -7.29
N ILE A 286 32.13 -11.32 -6.46
CA ILE A 286 32.04 -11.19 -5.00
C ILE A 286 32.81 -9.95 -4.57
N ARG A 287 32.24 -9.14 -3.67
CA ARG A 287 32.91 -7.99 -3.05
C ARG A 287 32.50 -7.81 -1.59
N ALA A 288 33.26 -7.05 -0.85
CA ALA A 288 32.79 -6.52 0.43
C ALA A 288 31.58 -5.61 0.21
N ALA A 289 30.60 -5.74 1.10
CA ALA A 289 29.45 -4.88 1.12
C ALA A 289 29.80 -3.46 1.58
N THR A 290 28.89 -2.53 1.31
CA THR A 290 29.06 -1.12 1.66
C THR A 290 27.76 -0.60 2.31
N PRO A 291 27.78 0.57 2.97
CA PRO A 291 26.55 1.16 3.56
C PRO A 291 25.43 1.43 2.56
N GLU A 292 25.74 1.52 1.27
CA GLU A 292 24.79 1.78 0.19
C GLU A 292 24.04 0.52 -0.28
N ASP A 293 24.53 -0.68 0.07
CA ASP A 293 23.87 -1.95 -0.27
C ASP A 293 22.64 -2.17 0.64
N LEU A 294 21.52 -2.57 0.05
CA LEU A 294 20.24 -2.73 0.74
C LEU A 294 19.99 -4.21 1.04
N PHE A 295 20.12 -4.58 2.30
CA PHE A 295 19.85 -5.95 2.74
C PHE A 295 18.37 -6.15 3.02
N PHE A 296 17.83 -7.28 2.58
CA PHE A 296 16.40 -7.54 2.71
C PHE A 296 16.01 -7.83 4.16
N LEU A 297 14.80 -7.39 4.53
CA LEU A 297 14.22 -7.66 5.85
C LEU A 297 14.20 -9.17 6.18
N THR A 298 14.07 -10.01 5.16
CA THR A 298 14.05 -11.47 5.23
C THR A 298 15.42 -12.13 5.29
N LEU A 299 16.53 -11.35 5.28
CA LEU A 299 17.88 -11.91 5.40
C LEU A 299 18.00 -12.73 6.69
N PRO A 300 18.45 -14.00 6.63
CA PRO A 300 18.62 -14.87 7.81
C PRO A 300 19.86 -14.44 8.61
N ARG A 301 19.71 -13.36 9.39
CA ARG A 301 20.81 -12.69 10.12
C ARG A 301 21.51 -13.61 11.12
N GLU A 302 20.79 -14.57 11.69
CA GLU A 302 21.30 -15.59 12.61
C GLU A 302 22.32 -16.55 11.97
N ARG A 303 22.33 -16.65 10.64
CA ARG A 303 23.28 -17.48 9.89
C ARG A 303 24.59 -16.76 9.59
N ILE A 304 24.65 -15.43 9.70
CA ILE A 304 25.82 -14.65 9.34
C ILE A 304 26.98 -14.96 10.29
N GLY A 305 28.14 -15.33 9.73
CA GLY A 305 29.29 -15.76 10.48
C GLY A 305 29.25 -17.22 10.97
N VAL A 306 28.11 -17.88 10.79
CA VAL A 306 27.89 -19.32 11.06
C VAL A 306 27.97 -20.09 9.73
N ASP A 307 27.39 -21.23 9.58
CA ASP A 307 27.21 -21.98 8.33
C ASP A 307 28.42 -21.86 7.35
N ASN A 308 29.60 -22.27 7.77
CA ASN A 308 30.86 -22.12 7.01
C ASN A 308 31.24 -20.66 6.67
N GLY A 309 30.94 -19.72 7.58
CA GLY A 309 31.28 -18.31 7.39
C GLY A 309 30.34 -17.59 6.44
N PHE A 310 29.06 -17.99 6.38
CA PHE A 310 28.05 -17.32 5.54
C PHE A 310 28.09 -15.79 5.74
N GLY A 311 28.25 -15.07 4.66
CA GLY A 311 28.27 -13.62 4.61
C GLY A 311 29.56 -12.96 5.14
N VAL A 312 30.50 -13.70 5.76
CA VAL A 312 31.78 -13.15 6.25
C VAL A 312 33.02 -13.78 5.58
N ASP A 313 32.84 -14.87 4.86
CA ASP A 313 33.85 -15.48 4.03
C ASP A 313 33.56 -15.17 2.55
N PRO A 314 34.51 -14.60 1.78
CA PRO A 314 34.28 -14.36 0.35
C PRO A 314 33.93 -15.62 -0.46
N ARG A 315 34.21 -16.83 0.08
CA ARG A 315 33.83 -18.11 -0.55
C ARG A 315 32.40 -18.51 -0.26
N ASN A 316 31.73 -17.84 0.70
CA ASN A 316 30.35 -18.08 1.07
C ASN A 316 29.63 -16.73 1.33
N PRO A 317 29.52 -15.86 0.31
CA PRO A 317 28.94 -14.52 0.43
C PRO A 317 27.43 -14.61 0.63
N ILE A 318 26.81 -13.49 1.05
CA ILE A 318 25.35 -13.32 0.96
C ILE A 318 24.98 -13.37 -0.54
N PRO A 319 24.05 -14.25 -0.95
CA PRO A 319 23.62 -14.35 -2.34
C PRO A 319 23.00 -13.05 -2.87
N ASP A 320 23.11 -12.81 -4.16
CA ASP A 320 22.53 -11.63 -4.85
C ASP A 320 21.03 -11.49 -4.64
N ASN A 321 20.29 -12.57 -4.59
CA ASN A 321 18.83 -12.56 -4.34
C ASN A 321 18.42 -12.28 -2.88
N MET A 322 19.34 -11.90 -2.02
CA MET A 322 19.10 -11.45 -0.63
C MET A 322 19.57 -10.02 -0.35
N VAL A 323 20.07 -9.33 -1.38
CA VAL A 323 20.57 -7.96 -1.30
C VAL A 323 20.30 -7.24 -2.63
N LEU A 324 19.90 -5.99 -2.57
CA LEU A 324 19.91 -5.11 -3.75
C LEU A 324 21.17 -4.25 -3.65
N ASP A 325 22.11 -4.48 -4.55
CA ASP A 325 23.41 -3.84 -4.46
C ASP A 325 23.39 -2.38 -4.95
N ARG A 326 24.37 -1.60 -4.55
CA ARG A 326 24.46 -0.17 -4.84
C ARG A 326 24.46 0.16 -6.34
N ASP A 327 24.87 -0.76 -7.21
CA ASP A 327 24.94 -0.53 -8.66
C ASP A 327 23.59 -0.85 -9.34
N GLU A 328 22.71 -1.62 -8.67
CA GLU A 328 21.37 -2.00 -9.10
C GLU A 328 20.29 -0.99 -8.69
N ILE A 329 20.45 -0.36 -7.52
CA ILE A 329 19.51 0.62 -6.97
C ILE A 329 19.17 1.74 -7.99
N PRO A 330 20.14 2.39 -8.65
CA PRO A 330 19.85 3.42 -9.64
C PRO A 330 19.06 2.88 -10.85
N GLN A 331 19.29 1.62 -11.24
CA GLN A 331 18.57 0.98 -12.34
C GLN A 331 17.10 0.77 -12.00
N VAL A 332 16.82 0.24 -10.80
CA VAL A 332 15.45 0.06 -10.29
C VAL A 332 14.73 1.41 -10.19
N SER A 333 15.39 2.42 -9.62
CA SER A 333 14.80 3.77 -9.48
C SER A 333 14.53 4.43 -10.83
N ALA A 334 15.42 4.29 -11.81
CA ALA A 334 15.24 4.83 -13.17
C ALA A 334 14.01 4.22 -13.86
N ILE A 335 13.76 2.95 -13.67
CA ILE A 335 12.58 2.27 -14.24
C ILE A 335 11.29 2.77 -13.60
N VAL A 336 11.25 2.93 -12.28
CA VAL A 336 10.08 3.52 -11.59
C VAL A 336 9.79 4.92 -12.14
N ILE A 337 10.80 5.74 -12.40
CA ILE A 337 10.64 7.07 -13.00
C ILE A 337 10.04 6.97 -14.41
N GLN A 338 10.50 6.01 -15.23
CA GLN A 338 9.96 5.80 -16.58
C GLN A 338 8.47 5.35 -16.53
N TYR A 339 8.13 4.39 -15.67
CA TYR A 339 6.74 3.96 -15.47
C TYR A 339 5.86 5.14 -15.01
N ASN A 340 6.35 5.94 -14.08
CA ASN A 340 5.62 7.11 -13.60
C ASN A 340 5.43 8.18 -14.67
N SER A 341 6.34 8.30 -15.63
CA SER A 341 6.16 9.17 -16.80
C SER A 341 4.96 8.70 -17.66
N VAL A 342 4.85 7.38 -17.91
CA VAL A 342 3.71 6.80 -18.64
C VAL A 342 2.40 7.05 -17.90
N ILE A 343 2.38 6.82 -16.58
CA ILE A 343 1.19 7.03 -15.73
C ILE A 343 0.72 8.49 -15.80
N ARG A 344 1.65 9.46 -15.68
CA ARG A 344 1.34 10.88 -15.75
C ARG A 344 0.77 11.28 -17.11
N GLN A 345 1.40 10.81 -18.19
CA GLN A 345 0.92 11.06 -19.58
C GLN A 345 -0.47 10.48 -19.80
N ALA A 346 -0.73 9.25 -19.35
CA ALA A 346 -2.04 8.63 -19.47
C ALA A 346 -3.11 9.38 -18.64
N ALA A 347 -2.77 9.84 -17.44
CA ALA A 347 -3.67 10.65 -16.63
C ALA A 347 -4.04 11.97 -17.31
N GLU A 348 -3.07 12.67 -17.87
CA GLU A 348 -3.26 13.94 -18.58
C GLU A 348 -4.09 13.74 -19.85
N ALA A 349 -3.75 12.75 -20.68
CA ALA A 349 -4.43 12.47 -21.94
C ALA A 349 -5.90 12.06 -21.77
N ASN A 350 -6.28 11.49 -20.62
CA ASN A 350 -7.64 11.02 -20.33
C ASN A 350 -8.37 11.88 -19.28
N ASP A 351 -7.86 13.05 -18.96
CA ASP A 351 -8.44 14.00 -17.99
C ASP A 351 -8.74 13.37 -16.61
N LEU A 352 -7.85 12.49 -16.11
CA LEU A 352 -7.98 11.79 -14.85
C LEU A 352 -7.33 12.55 -13.67
N ALA A 353 -7.82 12.30 -12.47
CA ALA A 353 -7.11 12.70 -11.26
C ALA A 353 -5.81 11.88 -11.14
N LEU A 354 -4.73 12.55 -10.74
CA LEU A 354 -3.42 11.92 -10.52
C LEU A 354 -3.00 12.06 -9.06
N VAL A 355 -2.68 10.94 -8.43
CA VAL A 355 -2.06 10.88 -7.11
C VAL A 355 -0.56 10.69 -7.27
N ASP A 356 0.25 11.62 -6.79
CA ASP A 356 1.71 11.48 -6.80
C ASP A 356 2.21 10.70 -5.59
N MET A 357 2.02 9.37 -5.62
CA MET A 357 2.49 8.46 -4.57
C MET A 357 4.02 8.38 -4.52
N TYR A 358 4.71 8.61 -5.64
CA TYR A 358 6.18 8.68 -5.66
C TYR A 358 6.69 9.80 -4.73
N SER A 359 6.19 11.01 -4.91
CA SER A 359 6.57 12.15 -4.08
C SER A 359 6.08 11.99 -2.64
N PHE A 360 4.88 11.45 -2.44
CA PHE A 360 4.31 11.24 -1.12
C PHE A 360 5.16 10.26 -0.28
N PHE A 361 5.50 9.08 -0.80
CA PHE A 361 6.31 8.11 -0.04
C PHE A 361 7.77 8.56 0.16
N ASN A 362 8.32 9.40 -0.72
CA ASN A 362 9.61 10.06 -0.45
C ASN A 362 9.53 11.03 0.75
N GLN A 363 8.41 11.72 0.94
CA GLN A 363 8.18 12.51 2.15
C GLN A 363 8.00 11.60 3.39
N VAL A 364 7.28 10.48 3.28
CA VAL A 364 7.16 9.48 4.36
C VAL A 364 8.54 8.96 4.76
N LYS A 365 9.42 8.68 3.81
CA LYS A 365 10.81 8.28 4.09
C LYS A 365 11.54 9.33 4.92
N SER A 366 11.34 10.61 4.62
CA SER A 366 11.95 11.74 5.34
C SER A 366 11.28 12.01 6.70
N GLY A 367 10.08 11.51 6.92
CA GLY A 367 9.28 11.70 8.12
C GLY A 367 8.29 12.85 8.01
N LEU A 368 7.05 12.57 8.36
CA LEU A 368 5.92 13.49 8.41
C LEU A 368 5.32 13.51 9.81
N VAL A 369 4.58 14.56 10.13
CA VAL A 369 3.67 14.58 11.29
C VAL A 369 2.26 14.87 10.77
N LEU A 370 1.35 13.92 10.94
CA LEU A 370 -0.03 13.99 10.48
C LEU A 370 -0.97 13.89 11.68
N SER A 371 -1.80 14.90 11.90
CA SER A 371 -2.69 14.97 13.09
C SER A 371 -1.94 14.69 14.42
N SER A 372 -0.74 15.25 14.59
CA SER A 372 0.17 15.04 15.71
C SER A 372 0.74 13.61 15.85
N ILE A 373 0.54 12.74 14.86
CA ILE A 373 1.09 11.39 14.82
C ILE A 373 2.36 11.40 13.95
N PRO A 374 3.52 10.94 14.46
CA PRO A 374 4.70 10.70 13.63
C PRO A 374 4.40 9.62 12.58
N PHE A 375 4.72 9.91 11.32
CA PHE A 375 4.44 9.02 10.20
C PHE A 375 5.67 8.95 9.28
N ASN A 376 6.33 7.79 9.27
CA ASN A 376 7.56 7.58 8.50
C ASN A 376 7.75 6.10 8.11
N ALA A 377 8.84 5.81 7.41
CA ALA A 377 9.16 4.46 6.92
C ALA A 377 9.97 3.60 7.93
N GLN A 378 10.06 3.97 9.21
CA GLN A 378 10.73 3.14 10.19
C GLN A 378 9.92 1.85 10.46
N PHE A 379 10.56 0.71 10.33
CA PHE A 379 9.91 -0.60 10.57
C PHE A 379 9.31 -0.66 11.98
N ILE A 380 8.09 -1.15 12.10
CA ILE A 380 7.25 -1.27 13.31
C ILE A 380 6.83 0.09 13.92
N ARG A 381 7.73 1.06 14.01
CA ARG A 381 7.50 2.30 14.76
C ARG A 381 7.10 3.49 13.90
N GLY A 382 7.24 3.37 12.58
CA GLY A 382 7.00 4.47 11.63
C GLY A 382 5.52 4.72 11.30
N ASN A 383 4.63 3.86 11.75
CA ASN A 383 3.18 3.88 11.48
C ASN A 383 2.75 3.67 10.02
N ALA A 384 3.64 3.83 9.03
CA ALA A 384 3.27 3.72 7.62
C ALA A 384 3.13 2.26 7.14
N PHE A 385 4.09 1.40 7.52
CA PHE A 385 4.24 0.06 6.96
C PHE A 385 4.00 -1.04 7.99
N SER A 386 3.38 -2.14 7.52
CA SER A 386 3.06 -3.32 8.28
C SER A 386 4.27 -4.23 8.52
N LEU A 387 4.07 -5.37 9.17
CA LEU A 387 5.15 -6.28 9.61
C LEU A 387 5.91 -6.96 8.47
N ASP A 388 5.43 -6.92 7.25
CA ASP A 388 6.18 -7.39 6.07
C ASP A 388 7.13 -6.33 5.50
N GLY A 389 7.07 -5.08 5.99
CA GLY A 389 7.91 -3.97 5.56
C GLY A 389 7.60 -3.44 4.15
N ILE A 390 6.49 -3.85 3.55
CA ILE A 390 6.06 -3.52 2.18
C ILE A 390 4.68 -2.87 2.17
N HIS A 391 3.71 -3.54 2.80
CA HIS A 391 2.31 -3.13 2.79
C HIS A 391 1.99 -2.15 3.92
N LEU A 392 0.83 -1.54 3.83
CA LEU A 392 0.43 -0.48 4.75
C LEU A 392 -0.19 -1.02 6.04
N THR A 393 0.03 -0.32 7.14
CA THR A 393 -0.76 -0.48 8.36
C THR A 393 -2.18 0.06 8.17
N PRO A 394 -3.13 -0.18 9.10
CA PRO A 394 -4.43 0.47 9.09
C PRO A 394 -4.35 2.00 8.97
N ILE A 395 -3.51 2.68 9.78
CA ILE A 395 -3.32 4.13 9.65
C ILE A 395 -2.64 4.51 8.34
N GLY A 396 -1.73 3.67 7.81
CA GLY A 396 -1.11 3.86 6.50
C GLY A 396 -2.15 3.88 5.38
N ASN A 397 -3.11 2.95 5.41
CA ASN A 397 -4.24 2.92 4.48
C ASN A 397 -5.14 4.17 4.60
N ALA A 398 -5.41 4.63 5.84
CA ALA A 398 -6.22 5.84 6.07
C ALA A 398 -5.52 7.11 5.53
N VAL A 399 -4.22 7.21 5.70
CA VAL A 399 -3.43 8.31 5.14
C VAL A 399 -3.42 8.26 3.62
N VAL A 400 -3.19 7.09 3.01
CA VAL A 400 -3.25 6.91 1.55
C VAL A 400 -4.64 7.25 1.01
N ALA A 401 -5.72 6.83 1.68
CA ALA A 401 -7.08 7.22 1.31
C ALA A 401 -7.24 8.74 1.25
N ASN A 402 -6.68 9.48 2.22
CA ASN A 402 -6.73 10.94 2.23
C ASN A 402 -5.95 11.57 1.07
N VAL A 403 -4.82 11.00 0.66
CA VAL A 403 -4.06 11.50 -0.50
C VAL A 403 -4.86 11.29 -1.79
N PHE A 404 -5.56 10.16 -1.93
CA PHE A 404 -6.49 9.94 -3.06
C PHE A 404 -7.66 10.92 -3.03
N ILE A 405 -8.32 11.09 -1.88
CA ILE A 405 -9.45 12.01 -1.70
C ILE A 405 -9.05 13.44 -2.08
N GLU A 406 -7.87 13.89 -1.67
CA GLU A 406 -7.37 15.23 -2.01
C GLU A 406 -7.20 15.42 -3.52
N ALA A 407 -6.62 14.43 -4.21
CA ALA A 407 -6.46 14.46 -5.66
C ALA A 407 -7.82 14.46 -6.39
N ILE A 408 -8.78 13.66 -5.93
CA ILE A 408 -10.14 13.58 -6.48
C ILE A 408 -10.86 14.92 -6.27
N ASN A 409 -10.84 15.45 -5.05
CA ASN A 409 -11.48 16.74 -4.73
C ASN A 409 -10.92 17.87 -5.58
N LYS A 410 -9.60 17.92 -5.73
CA LYS A 410 -8.92 18.94 -6.54
C LYS A 410 -9.29 18.84 -8.02
N LYS A 411 -9.31 17.64 -8.59
CA LYS A 411 -9.56 17.43 -10.02
C LYS A 411 -11.01 17.63 -10.39
N TYR A 412 -11.94 17.14 -9.58
CA TYR A 412 -13.36 17.08 -9.92
C TYR A 412 -14.21 18.08 -9.14
N ASN A 413 -13.60 19.05 -8.49
CA ASN A 413 -14.29 20.03 -7.65
C ASN A 413 -15.23 19.37 -6.63
N ALA A 414 -14.86 18.21 -6.10
CA ALA A 414 -15.65 17.46 -5.14
C ALA A 414 -15.36 17.94 -3.71
N SER A 415 -16.22 17.54 -2.76
CA SER A 415 -16.09 17.85 -1.33
C SER A 415 -16.12 16.57 -0.48
N ILE A 416 -15.45 15.51 -0.95
CA ILE A 416 -15.35 14.25 -0.21
C ILE A 416 -14.59 14.53 1.10
N PRO A 417 -15.17 14.24 2.28
CA PRO A 417 -14.50 14.48 3.55
C PRO A 417 -13.27 13.58 3.72
N ARG A 418 -12.30 14.04 4.51
CA ARG A 418 -11.13 13.23 4.85
C ARG A 418 -11.49 12.14 5.86
N VAL A 419 -10.78 11.03 5.78
CA VAL A 419 -10.77 9.99 6.80
C VAL A 419 -10.07 10.52 8.06
N ASP A 420 -10.68 10.34 9.22
CA ASP A 420 -10.00 10.62 10.50
C ASP A 420 -8.97 9.53 10.79
N ILE A 421 -7.71 9.83 10.54
CA ILE A 421 -6.61 8.87 10.68
C ILE A 421 -6.36 8.45 12.14
N THR A 422 -6.84 9.22 13.12
CA THR A 422 -6.66 8.92 14.55
C THR A 422 -7.46 7.70 15.02
N GLN A 423 -8.43 7.26 14.22
CA GLN A 423 -9.23 6.05 14.46
C GLN A 423 -8.51 4.75 14.07
N TYR A 424 -7.33 4.84 13.44
CA TYR A 424 -6.61 3.69 12.89
C TYR A 424 -5.26 3.50 13.60
N ALA A 425 -4.92 2.26 13.84
CA ALA A 425 -3.66 1.90 14.49
C ALA A 425 -2.50 1.77 13.48
N GLY A 426 -1.28 1.96 13.95
CA GLY A 426 -0.06 1.45 13.34
C GLY A 426 0.10 -0.05 13.59
N VAL A 427 1.35 -0.53 13.64
CA VAL A 427 1.62 -1.91 14.07
C VAL A 427 1.14 -2.11 15.52
N ARG A 428 0.37 -3.18 15.76
CA ARG A 428 -0.07 -3.52 17.12
C ARG A 428 1.11 -3.98 17.94
N MET A 429 1.38 -3.26 19.01
CA MET A 429 2.43 -3.63 19.95
C MET A 429 1.96 -4.78 20.85
N PRO A 430 2.84 -5.73 21.22
CA PRO A 430 2.52 -6.78 22.18
C PRO A 430 2.19 -6.16 23.55
N ASN A 431 1.28 -6.80 24.27
CA ASN A 431 0.90 -6.39 25.64
C ASN A 431 2.02 -6.65 26.63
#